data_b8d5f31603c739e9f760342cd5032892
#
_entry.id   b8d5f31603c739e9f760342cd5032892
#
_cell.length_a   1.000
_cell.length_b   1.000
_cell.length_c   1.000
_cell.angle_alpha   90.00
_cell.angle_beta   90.00
_cell.angle_gamma   90.00
#
_symmetry.space_group_name_H-M   'P 1'
#
loop_
_entity.id
_entity.type
_entity.pdbx_description
1 polymer ?
#
loop_
_entity_poly.entity_id
_entity_poly.type
_entity_poly.pdbx_seq_one_letter_code
_entity_poly.pdbx_strand_id
1 'polypeptide(L)'
;LMDKQRSATITRALIQWREGLQLSRREQSVLGPELQGLDRQLQRLQERQLRVAVFGRVGVGKSSLINALIGDEALATDVAHGSTRRQQAVPWNRTWGDGGLLQLVDTPGIDEIAAPARERLARRVATGSDLVVMVIDGDISAPELAAFRTLQDSGKPTLLVANRAETYSQAERHQLTETIQARCGSDEPLLWVAAAPRRPVVLADGRVRRQAAAAELGALQQHLDQLLEAHGELLLALNSLRAADHFSAQLLAWRLGQRQQAAQALIGRCASIKAAGLAANPLMLLDLAGSAAVDSTLIVQLAQLYGVRLRGPSARRLLQRVGRQSLVIGGVQWGLQGALSLIKQLLLMAAATITPSKLLTSRPWLRHPPHRSAACIGQAAQCETHVSAIK
;
A
#
# COMPACT_ATOMS: atom_id res chain seq x y z
N LEU A 1 26.33 -1.50 -1.50
CA LEU A 1 26.63 -0.14 -2.02
C LEU A 1 25.57 0.33 -3.03
N MET A 2 25.19 -0.48 -4.03
CA MET A 2 24.18 -0.11 -5.04
C MET A 2 22.81 0.18 -4.43
N ASP A 3 22.35 -0.60 -3.46
CA ASP A 3 21.01 -0.42 -2.86
C ASP A 3 20.93 0.82 -1.95
N LYS A 4 22.00 1.16 -1.23
CA LYS A 4 22.09 2.41 -0.46
C LYS A 4 22.00 3.65 -1.36
N GLN A 5 22.68 3.63 -2.52
CA GLN A 5 22.63 4.75 -3.47
C GLN A 5 21.25 4.88 -4.13
N ARG A 6 20.56 3.77 -4.37
CA ARG A 6 19.18 3.73 -4.88
C ARG A 6 18.21 4.29 -3.85
N SER A 7 18.29 3.84 -2.60
CA SER A 7 17.43 4.31 -1.50
C SER A 7 17.60 5.82 -1.29
N ALA A 8 18.82 6.33 -1.24
CA ALA A 8 19.07 7.77 -1.12
C ALA A 8 18.49 8.59 -2.27
N THR A 9 18.51 8.04 -3.49
CA THR A 9 17.90 8.69 -4.67
C THR A 9 16.37 8.74 -4.55
N ILE A 10 15.75 7.64 -4.14
CA ILE A 10 14.30 7.54 -3.91
C ILE A 10 13.87 8.51 -2.81
N THR A 11 14.59 8.53 -1.69
CA THR A 11 14.33 9.43 -0.55
C THR A 11 14.33 10.89 -1.00
N ARG A 12 15.39 11.31 -1.70
CA ARG A 12 15.49 12.69 -2.22
C ARG A 12 14.36 13.04 -3.18
N ALA A 13 14.02 12.12 -4.08
CA ALA A 13 12.95 12.32 -5.06
C ALA A 13 11.58 12.44 -4.38
N LEU A 14 11.30 11.64 -3.35
CA LEU A 14 10.05 11.70 -2.60
C LEU A 14 9.90 12.98 -1.80
N ILE A 15 10.98 13.44 -1.17
CA ILE A 15 10.99 14.72 -0.41
C ILE A 15 10.75 15.89 -1.38
N GLN A 16 11.50 15.97 -2.47
CA GLN A 16 11.31 17.01 -3.49
C GLN A 16 9.92 17.00 -4.09
N TRP A 17 9.37 15.80 -4.36
CA TRP A 17 7.99 15.67 -4.82
C TRP A 17 6.99 16.22 -3.78
N ARG A 18 7.16 15.88 -2.50
CA ARG A 18 6.30 16.35 -1.42
C ARG A 18 6.37 17.88 -1.25
N GLU A 19 7.56 18.46 -1.30
CA GLU A 19 7.78 19.92 -1.23
C GLU A 19 7.18 20.65 -2.43
N GLY A 20 7.26 20.07 -3.63
CA GLY A 20 6.66 20.59 -4.85
C GLY A 20 5.14 20.43 -4.93
N LEU A 21 4.52 19.70 -4.00
CA LEU A 21 3.10 19.41 -4.01
C LEU A 21 2.28 20.61 -3.54
N GLN A 22 1.64 21.31 -4.49
CA GLN A 22 0.76 22.43 -4.19
C GLN A 22 -0.65 21.93 -3.87
N LEU A 23 -1.08 22.16 -2.62
CA LEU A 23 -2.40 21.81 -2.13
C LEU A 23 -3.17 23.09 -1.75
N SER A 24 -4.41 23.19 -2.22
CA SER A 24 -5.33 24.24 -1.76
C SER A 24 -5.75 23.99 -0.30
N ARG A 25 -6.21 25.03 0.39
CA ARG A 25 -6.72 24.92 1.78
C ARG A 25 -7.84 23.87 1.91
N ARG A 26 -8.70 23.75 0.90
CA ARG A 26 -9.78 22.77 0.88
C ARG A 26 -9.25 21.33 0.74
N GLU A 27 -8.24 21.12 -0.10
CA GLU A 27 -7.57 19.82 -0.25
C GLU A 27 -6.88 19.41 1.06
N GLN A 28 -6.19 20.34 1.71
CA GLN A 28 -5.56 20.11 3.01
C GLN A 28 -6.57 19.75 4.10
N SER A 29 -7.75 20.40 4.08
CA SER A 29 -8.81 20.10 5.05
C SER A 29 -9.43 18.73 4.85
N VAL A 30 -9.70 18.34 3.60
CA VAL A 30 -10.40 17.09 3.27
C VAL A 30 -9.46 15.88 3.34
N LEU A 31 -8.22 16.02 2.85
CA LEU A 31 -7.21 14.97 2.81
C LEU A 31 -6.20 15.08 3.97
N GLY A 32 -6.56 15.82 5.03
CA GLY A 32 -5.68 16.06 6.16
C GLY A 32 -5.15 14.78 6.85
N PRO A 33 -6.01 13.80 7.16
CA PRO A 33 -5.58 12.55 7.77
C PRO A 33 -4.59 11.75 6.90
N GLU A 34 -4.85 11.69 5.58
CA GLU A 34 -4.01 11.01 4.60
C GLU A 34 -2.67 11.73 4.42
N LEU A 35 -2.72 13.06 4.36
CA LEU A 35 -1.52 13.90 4.27
C LEU A 35 -0.63 13.74 5.51
N GLN A 36 -1.21 13.74 6.71
CA GLN A 36 -0.48 13.48 7.94
C GLN A 36 0.11 12.06 7.97
N GLY A 37 -0.60 11.08 7.40
CA GLY A 37 -0.11 9.73 7.23
C GLY A 37 1.14 9.68 6.35
N LEU A 38 1.09 10.37 5.21
CA LEU A 38 2.21 10.51 4.29
C LEU A 38 3.39 11.24 4.95
N ASP A 39 3.15 12.38 5.60
CA ASP A 39 4.20 13.18 6.23
C ASP A 39 4.92 12.37 7.32
N ARG A 40 4.19 11.62 8.16
CA ARG A 40 4.78 10.70 9.14
C ARG A 40 5.62 9.61 8.48
N GLN A 41 5.20 9.07 7.34
CA GLN A 41 5.96 8.05 6.62
C GLN A 41 7.25 8.64 6.03
N LEU A 42 7.20 9.85 5.47
CA LEU A 42 8.37 10.54 4.94
C LEU A 42 9.34 10.95 6.05
N GLN A 43 8.82 11.37 7.21
CA GLN A 43 9.64 11.63 8.39
C GLN A 43 10.40 10.37 8.83
N ARG A 44 9.72 9.22 8.93
CA ARG A 44 10.36 7.94 9.25
C ARG A 44 11.45 7.56 8.23
N LEU A 45 11.19 7.84 6.95
CA LEU A 45 12.19 7.62 5.90
C LEU A 45 13.45 8.48 6.12
N GLN A 46 13.29 9.74 6.51
CA GLN A 46 14.42 10.64 6.83
C GLN A 46 15.18 10.20 8.10
N GLU A 47 14.43 9.82 9.13
CA GLU A 47 14.96 9.35 10.41
C GLU A 47 15.46 7.89 10.35
N ARG A 48 15.30 7.20 9.21
CA ARG A 48 15.64 5.79 9.04
C ARG A 48 14.96 4.89 10.07
N GLN A 49 13.68 5.16 10.38
CA GLN A 49 12.91 4.47 11.39
C GLN A 49 11.99 3.42 10.75
N LEU A 50 12.30 2.15 10.95
CA LEU A 50 11.50 1.00 10.51
C LEU A 50 10.47 0.60 11.58
N ARG A 51 9.28 0.22 11.12
CA ARG A 51 8.22 -0.34 11.96
C ARG A 51 7.98 -1.81 11.62
N VAL A 52 8.12 -2.64 12.64
CA VAL A 52 7.82 -4.08 12.59
C VAL A 52 6.52 -4.32 13.36
N ALA A 53 5.45 -4.65 12.67
CA ALA A 53 4.18 -4.96 13.32
C ALA A 53 4.13 -6.42 13.73
N VAL A 54 3.69 -6.69 14.96
CA VAL A 54 3.42 -8.04 15.47
C VAL A 54 1.91 -8.26 15.39
N PHE A 55 1.49 -9.22 14.59
CA PHE A 55 0.11 -9.45 14.18
C PHE A 55 -0.30 -10.91 14.41
N GLY A 56 -1.56 -11.19 14.71
CA GLY A 56 -2.07 -12.55 14.95
C GLY A 56 -3.29 -12.55 15.86
N ARG A 57 -3.82 -13.74 16.19
CA ARG A 57 -4.98 -13.91 17.08
C ARG A 57 -4.74 -13.38 18.47
N VAL A 58 -5.84 -13.23 19.23
CA VAL A 58 -5.76 -13.02 20.68
C VAL A 58 -5.14 -14.26 21.34
N GLY A 59 -4.31 -14.04 22.33
CA GLY A 59 -3.74 -15.13 23.13
C GLY A 59 -2.55 -15.87 22.51
N VAL A 60 -2.17 -15.62 21.22
CA VAL A 60 -0.99 -16.26 20.61
C VAL A 60 0.35 -15.77 21.18
N GLY A 61 0.34 -14.76 22.06
CA GLY A 61 1.53 -14.25 22.72
C GLY A 61 2.24 -13.11 22.00
N LYS A 62 1.53 -12.25 21.25
CA LYS A 62 2.11 -11.08 20.57
C LYS A 62 2.85 -10.14 21.53
N SER A 63 2.18 -9.70 22.58
CA SER A 63 2.77 -8.78 23.58
C SER A 63 3.92 -9.44 24.35
N SER A 64 3.81 -10.76 24.64
CA SER A 64 4.91 -11.52 25.21
C SER A 64 6.12 -11.59 24.27
N LEU A 65 5.88 -11.76 22.97
CA LEU A 65 6.96 -11.77 21.97
C LEU A 65 7.65 -10.41 21.90
N ILE A 66 6.87 -9.32 21.89
CA ILE A 66 7.42 -7.96 21.89
C ILE A 66 8.27 -7.71 23.15
N ASN A 67 7.75 -8.03 24.34
CA ASN A 67 8.49 -7.88 25.59
C ASN A 67 9.78 -8.70 25.58
N ALA A 68 9.72 -9.94 25.10
CA ALA A 68 10.90 -10.79 25.01
C ALA A 68 11.93 -10.27 23.97
N LEU A 69 11.49 -9.65 22.87
CA LEU A 69 12.38 -9.03 21.87
C LEU A 69 13.06 -7.76 22.41
N ILE A 70 12.32 -6.97 23.19
CA ILE A 70 12.85 -5.73 23.82
C ILE A 70 13.76 -6.06 25.00
N GLY A 71 13.49 -7.17 25.69
CA GLY A 71 14.18 -7.55 26.92
C GLY A 71 13.63 -6.84 28.15
N ASP A 72 12.45 -6.24 28.08
CA ASP A 72 11.78 -5.51 29.16
C ASP A 72 10.26 -5.75 29.11
N GLU A 73 9.56 -5.58 30.23
CA GLU A 73 8.10 -5.65 30.32
C GLU A 73 7.44 -4.33 29.87
N ALA A 74 7.72 -3.90 28.64
CA ALA A 74 7.20 -2.64 28.10
C ALA A 74 5.69 -2.67 27.81
N LEU A 75 5.11 -3.86 27.61
CA LEU A 75 3.69 -4.07 27.36
C LEU A 75 3.06 -4.91 28.46
N ALA A 76 1.89 -4.51 28.91
CA ALA A 76 1.12 -5.32 29.85
C ALA A 76 0.68 -6.65 29.17
N THR A 77 1.18 -7.76 29.71
CA THR A 77 0.77 -9.11 29.29
C THR A 77 -0.34 -9.58 30.21
N ASP A 78 -1.58 -9.20 29.93
CA ASP A 78 -2.71 -9.63 30.73
C ASP A 78 -3.19 -11.00 30.24
N VAL A 79 -2.97 -12.02 31.04
CA VAL A 79 -3.37 -13.41 30.75
C VAL A 79 -4.89 -13.58 30.83
N ALA A 80 -5.59 -12.67 31.52
CA ALA A 80 -7.02 -12.77 31.78
C ALA A 80 -7.89 -12.04 30.76
N HIS A 81 -7.40 -10.96 30.13
CA HIS A 81 -8.17 -10.13 29.20
C HIS A 81 -7.28 -9.62 28.08
N GLY A 82 -6.90 -10.49 27.15
CA GLY A 82 -5.98 -10.22 26.03
C GLY A 82 -6.48 -9.22 25.01
N SER A 83 -6.89 -8.03 25.38
CA SER A 83 -7.39 -7.05 24.43
C SER A 83 -6.49 -5.82 24.33
N THR A 84 -5.45 -5.89 23.51
CA THR A 84 -4.83 -4.69 22.96
C THR A 84 -5.84 -4.00 22.06
N ARG A 85 -6.66 -3.10 22.60
CA ARG A 85 -7.73 -2.40 21.85
C ARG A 85 -7.19 -1.35 20.88
N ARG A 86 -5.93 -0.93 21.02
CA ARG A 86 -5.26 0.07 20.17
C ARG A 86 -3.86 -0.38 19.82
N GLN A 87 -3.41 -0.03 18.64
CA GLN A 87 -2.01 -0.21 18.26
C GLN A 87 -1.10 0.59 19.21
N GLN A 88 -0.10 -0.08 19.76
CA GLN A 88 0.91 0.53 20.62
C GLN A 88 2.29 0.32 19.96
N ALA A 89 3.00 1.42 19.73
CA ALA A 89 4.36 1.38 19.19
C ALA A 89 5.35 1.52 20.34
N VAL A 90 6.31 0.60 20.39
CA VAL A 90 7.36 0.59 21.40
C VAL A 90 8.72 0.66 20.71
N PRO A 91 9.63 1.56 21.10
CA PRO A 91 10.96 1.59 20.56
C PRO A 91 11.69 0.28 20.88
N TRP A 92 12.38 -0.26 19.89
CA TRP A 92 13.24 -1.42 20.08
C TRP A 92 14.70 -0.95 20.10
N ASN A 93 15.39 -1.18 21.21
CA ASN A 93 16.77 -0.73 21.40
C ASN A 93 17.77 -1.58 20.58
N ARG A 94 17.49 -1.73 19.31
CA ARG A 94 18.35 -2.34 18.28
C ARG A 94 18.45 -1.38 17.11
N THR A 95 19.59 -1.41 16.47
CA THR A 95 19.83 -0.64 15.23
C THR A 95 19.99 -1.58 14.05
N TRP A 96 19.70 -1.09 12.85
CA TRP A 96 19.92 -1.80 11.61
C TRP A 96 20.73 -0.95 10.64
N GLY A 97 21.54 -1.58 9.81
CA GLY A 97 22.44 -0.87 8.88
C GLY A 97 23.28 0.18 9.61
N ASP A 98 23.43 1.37 9.02
CA ASP A 98 24.22 2.47 9.59
C ASP A 98 23.39 3.28 10.62
N GLY A 99 22.95 2.66 11.71
CA GLY A 99 22.27 3.34 12.82
C GLY A 99 20.79 3.63 12.61
N GLY A 100 20.10 2.89 11.75
CA GLY A 100 18.64 2.97 11.62
C GLY A 100 17.92 2.52 12.89
N LEU A 101 16.78 3.15 13.21
CA LEU A 101 15.97 2.89 14.39
C LEU A 101 14.89 1.84 14.11
N LEU A 102 14.50 1.08 15.13
CA LEU A 102 13.44 0.08 15.07
C LEU A 102 12.31 0.41 16.06
N GLN A 103 11.08 0.19 15.60
CA GLN A 103 9.88 0.20 16.44
C GLN A 103 9.11 -1.11 16.27
N LEU A 104 8.75 -1.73 17.38
CA LEU A 104 7.79 -2.83 17.40
C LEU A 104 6.39 -2.26 17.62
N VAL A 105 5.42 -2.77 16.87
CA VAL A 105 4.02 -2.31 16.96
C VAL A 105 3.15 -3.50 17.37
N ASP A 106 2.58 -3.45 18.57
CA ASP A 106 1.55 -4.39 18.99
C ASP A 106 0.22 -4.07 18.32
N THR A 107 -0.48 -5.10 17.88
CA THR A 107 -1.73 -4.96 17.15
C THR A 107 -2.89 -5.69 17.84
N PRO A 108 -4.14 -5.20 17.70
CA PRO A 108 -5.31 -5.94 18.17
C PRO A 108 -5.40 -7.34 17.56
N GLY A 109 -5.95 -8.29 18.30
CA GLY A 109 -6.19 -9.66 17.83
C GLY A 109 -7.21 -9.72 16.71
N ILE A 110 -7.03 -10.66 15.76
CA ILE A 110 -7.84 -10.76 14.55
C ILE A 110 -9.16 -11.51 14.74
N ASP A 111 -9.33 -12.26 15.79
CA ASP A 111 -10.49 -13.11 16.08
C ASP A 111 -11.62 -12.39 16.82
N GLU A 112 -11.35 -11.24 17.45
CA GLU A 112 -12.39 -10.44 18.13
C GLU A 112 -13.27 -9.64 17.16
N ILE A 113 -13.00 -9.70 15.86
CA ILE A 113 -13.66 -8.86 14.87
C ILE A 113 -14.22 -9.67 13.69
N ALA A 114 -15.36 -9.21 13.15
CA ALA A 114 -16.00 -9.80 11.98
C ALA A 114 -15.07 -9.77 10.74
N ALA A 115 -15.28 -10.68 9.79
CA ALA A 115 -14.42 -10.85 8.62
C ALA A 115 -14.12 -9.55 7.85
N PRO A 116 -15.08 -8.64 7.56
CA PRO A 116 -14.77 -7.37 6.87
C PRO A 116 -13.91 -6.40 7.70
N ALA A 117 -14.04 -6.45 9.03
CA ALA A 117 -13.22 -5.62 9.92
C ALA A 117 -11.80 -6.20 10.08
N ARG A 118 -11.67 -7.52 10.01
CA ARG A 118 -10.38 -8.24 10.02
C ARG A 118 -9.54 -7.89 8.79
N GLU A 119 -10.14 -7.90 7.61
CA GLU A 119 -9.48 -7.49 6.39
C GLU A 119 -9.03 -6.02 6.46
N ARG A 120 -9.89 -5.12 6.95
CA ARG A 120 -9.52 -3.70 7.17
C ARG A 120 -8.36 -3.55 8.16
N LEU A 121 -8.32 -4.38 9.23
CA LEU A 121 -7.22 -4.36 10.18
C LEU A 121 -5.92 -4.84 9.52
N ALA A 122 -5.93 -5.96 8.79
CA ALA A 122 -4.76 -6.46 8.07
C ALA A 122 -4.23 -5.42 7.07
N ARG A 123 -5.10 -4.78 6.28
CA ARG A 123 -4.72 -3.68 5.39
C ARG A 123 -4.14 -2.48 6.12
N ARG A 124 -4.71 -2.12 7.27
CA ARG A 124 -4.19 -1.01 8.11
C ARG A 124 -2.81 -1.34 8.67
N VAL A 125 -2.60 -2.56 9.13
CA VAL A 125 -1.30 -3.05 9.61
C VAL A 125 -0.29 -3.02 8.45
N ALA A 126 -0.66 -3.56 7.29
CA ALA A 126 0.17 -3.51 6.10
C ALA A 126 0.57 -2.08 5.70
N THR A 127 -0.34 -1.13 5.78
CA THR A 127 -0.06 0.28 5.43
C THR A 127 0.80 0.97 6.49
N GLY A 128 0.62 0.65 7.77
CA GLY A 128 1.27 1.34 8.90
C GLY A 128 2.63 0.77 9.31
N SER A 129 3.07 -0.34 8.73
CA SER A 129 4.32 -1.02 9.06
C SER A 129 5.20 -1.26 7.84
N ASP A 130 6.47 -1.53 8.05
CA ASP A 130 7.44 -1.80 7.00
C ASP A 130 7.68 -3.31 6.84
N LEU A 131 7.54 -4.05 7.92
CA LEU A 131 7.58 -5.51 8.01
C LEU A 131 6.47 -5.99 8.94
N VAL A 132 5.91 -7.16 8.69
CA VAL A 132 4.93 -7.80 9.58
C VAL A 132 5.49 -9.13 10.09
N VAL A 133 5.43 -9.33 11.39
CA VAL A 133 5.67 -10.63 12.05
C VAL A 133 4.29 -11.18 12.42
N MET A 134 3.83 -12.17 11.68
CA MET A 134 2.56 -12.83 11.95
C MET A 134 2.79 -14.01 12.90
N VAL A 135 2.20 -13.92 14.09
CA VAL A 135 2.35 -14.90 15.16
C VAL A 135 1.16 -15.85 15.19
N ILE A 136 1.44 -17.13 15.19
CA ILE A 136 0.49 -18.24 15.39
C ILE A 136 0.93 -19.10 16.56
N ASP A 137 0.05 -19.94 17.12
CA ASP A 137 0.35 -20.87 18.21
C ASP A 137 -0.14 -22.29 17.90
N GLY A 138 0.33 -22.86 16.83
CA GLY A 138 -0.06 -24.19 16.32
C GLY A 138 -0.41 -24.11 14.84
N ASP A 139 -1.38 -24.92 14.40
CA ASP A 139 -1.82 -24.89 13.00
C ASP A 139 -2.51 -23.57 12.64
N ILE A 140 -2.30 -23.13 11.40
CA ILE A 140 -2.88 -21.88 10.92
C ILE A 140 -4.39 -22.04 10.68
N SER A 141 -5.19 -21.27 11.39
CA SER A 141 -6.64 -21.25 11.23
C SER A 141 -7.07 -20.55 9.94
N ALA A 142 -8.29 -20.82 9.47
CA ALA A 142 -8.81 -20.16 8.28
C ALA A 142 -8.84 -18.61 8.37
N PRO A 143 -9.20 -17.97 9.52
CA PRO A 143 -9.08 -16.54 9.69
C PRO A 143 -7.63 -16.01 9.60
N GLU A 144 -6.67 -16.74 10.15
CA GLU A 144 -5.24 -16.37 10.10
C GLU A 144 -4.71 -16.49 8.68
N LEU A 145 -5.05 -17.58 7.97
CA LEU A 145 -4.67 -17.77 6.57
C LEU A 145 -5.25 -16.67 5.67
N ALA A 146 -6.51 -16.27 5.87
CA ALA A 146 -7.13 -15.17 5.14
C ALA A 146 -6.43 -13.84 5.40
N ALA A 147 -6.05 -13.57 6.66
CA ALA A 147 -5.30 -12.39 7.03
C ALA A 147 -3.89 -12.39 6.44
N PHE A 148 -3.19 -13.53 6.48
CA PHE A 148 -1.87 -13.72 5.87
C PHE A 148 -1.90 -13.44 4.36
N ARG A 149 -2.89 -13.99 3.65
CA ARG A 149 -3.08 -13.70 2.22
C ARG A 149 -3.35 -12.23 1.95
N THR A 150 -4.15 -11.56 2.77
CA THR A 150 -4.38 -10.11 2.65
C THR A 150 -3.08 -9.30 2.81
N LEU A 151 -2.19 -9.72 3.71
CA LEU A 151 -0.87 -9.09 3.89
C LEU A 151 0.02 -9.33 2.66
N GLN A 152 0.06 -10.56 2.15
CA GLN A 152 0.80 -10.91 0.93
C GLN A 152 0.30 -10.13 -0.30
N ASP A 153 -1.04 -10.09 -0.51
CA ASP A 153 -1.67 -9.34 -1.61
C ASP A 153 -1.37 -7.84 -1.55
N SER A 154 -1.15 -7.33 -0.33
CA SER A 154 -0.69 -5.95 -0.12
C SER A 154 0.80 -5.76 -0.47
N GLY A 155 1.50 -6.82 -0.89
CA GLY A 155 2.94 -6.83 -1.17
C GLY A 155 3.78 -6.50 0.07
N LYS A 156 3.28 -6.79 1.27
CA LYS A 156 3.99 -6.53 2.52
C LYS A 156 4.84 -7.74 2.88
N PRO A 157 6.16 -7.57 3.14
CA PRO A 157 6.98 -8.63 3.68
C PRO A 157 6.40 -9.11 5.01
N THR A 158 6.13 -10.40 5.10
CA THR A 158 5.47 -11.00 6.26
C THR A 158 6.22 -12.25 6.68
N LEU A 159 6.79 -12.23 7.88
CA LEU A 159 7.41 -13.39 8.51
C LEU A 159 6.35 -14.16 9.30
N LEU A 160 6.30 -15.47 9.12
CA LEU A 160 5.42 -16.34 9.88
C LEU A 160 6.18 -16.94 11.06
N VAL A 161 5.64 -16.76 12.27
CA VAL A 161 6.27 -17.16 13.52
C VAL A 161 5.31 -18.05 14.30
N ALA A 162 5.73 -19.28 14.62
CA ALA A 162 5.02 -20.19 15.51
C ALA A 162 5.55 -20.00 16.94
N ASN A 163 4.71 -19.48 17.82
CA ASN A 163 5.05 -19.30 19.24
C ASN A 163 4.72 -20.55 20.05
N ARG A 164 5.17 -20.57 21.31
CA ARG A 164 5.03 -21.71 22.22
C ARG A 164 5.72 -22.99 21.73
N ALA A 165 6.86 -22.83 21.11
CA ALA A 165 7.66 -23.94 20.63
C ALA A 165 7.89 -25.04 21.69
N GLU A 166 7.97 -24.64 22.96
CA GLU A 166 8.16 -25.57 24.12
C GLU A 166 7.01 -26.57 24.30
N THR A 167 5.86 -26.35 23.68
CA THR A 167 4.70 -27.25 23.79
C THR A 167 4.70 -28.37 22.76
N TYR A 168 5.58 -28.29 21.75
CA TYR A 168 5.65 -29.23 20.64
C TYR A 168 6.99 -29.98 20.61
N SER A 169 6.94 -31.28 20.36
CA SER A 169 8.13 -32.08 20.05
C SER A 169 8.74 -31.66 18.71
N GLN A 170 9.97 -32.04 18.46
CA GLN A 170 10.65 -31.73 17.20
C GLN A 170 9.92 -32.34 15.98
N ALA A 171 9.37 -33.55 16.11
CA ALA A 171 8.61 -34.19 15.06
C ALA A 171 7.31 -33.45 14.74
N GLU A 172 6.57 -33.03 15.77
CA GLU A 172 5.35 -32.24 15.61
C GLU A 172 5.63 -30.88 14.95
N ARG A 173 6.72 -30.19 15.36
CA ARG A 173 7.13 -28.94 14.72
C ARG A 173 7.42 -29.13 13.23
N HIS A 174 8.10 -30.22 12.86
CA HIS A 174 8.39 -30.51 11.46
C HIS A 174 7.11 -30.72 10.65
N GLN A 175 6.20 -31.57 11.15
CA GLN A 175 4.92 -31.85 10.49
C GLN A 175 4.03 -30.60 10.36
N LEU A 176 3.95 -29.79 11.42
CA LEU A 176 3.21 -28.52 11.37
C LEU A 176 3.83 -27.54 10.39
N THR A 177 5.17 -27.45 10.33
CA THR A 177 5.87 -26.57 9.39
C THR A 177 5.51 -26.92 7.96
N GLU A 178 5.58 -28.19 7.57
CA GLU A 178 5.22 -28.66 6.23
C GLU A 178 3.74 -28.35 5.90
N THR A 179 2.85 -28.62 6.85
CA THR A 179 1.40 -28.37 6.67
C THR A 179 1.11 -26.88 6.48
N ILE A 180 1.70 -26.03 7.31
CA ILE A 180 1.48 -24.58 7.27
C ILE A 180 2.06 -23.96 6.00
N GLN A 181 3.28 -24.34 5.62
CA GLN A 181 3.92 -23.87 4.39
C GLN A 181 3.11 -24.27 3.16
N ALA A 182 2.61 -25.52 3.09
CA ALA A 182 1.75 -25.96 2.00
C ALA A 182 0.44 -25.15 1.90
N ARG A 183 -0.17 -24.80 3.04
CA ARG A 183 -1.42 -23.97 3.07
C ARG A 183 -1.17 -22.52 2.71
N CYS A 184 -0.06 -21.96 3.18
CA CYS A 184 0.32 -20.57 2.89
C CYS A 184 0.78 -20.37 1.45
N GLY A 185 1.28 -21.42 0.79
CA GLY A 185 1.89 -21.32 -0.54
C GLY A 185 3.12 -20.41 -0.54
N SER A 186 3.88 -20.42 0.56
CA SER A 186 5.03 -19.55 0.77
C SER A 186 6.29 -20.39 0.98
N ASP A 187 7.36 -20.00 0.29
CA ASP A 187 8.69 -20.58 0.48
C ASP A 187 9.44 -20.00 1.70
N GLU A 188 8.83 -19.00 2.36
CA GLU A 188 9.40 -18.38 3.56
C GLU A 188 9.41 -19.36 4.74
N PRO A 189 10.48 -19.39 5.53
CA PRO A 189 10.60 -20.30 6.65
C PRO A 189 9.59 -19.96 7.76
N LEU A 190 8.95 -20.99 8.32
CA LEU A 190 8.22 -20.88 9.57
C LEU A 190 9.23 -20.85 10.73
N LEU A 191 9.27 -19.74 11.47
CA LEU A 191 10.20 -19.57 12.57
C LEU A 191 9.54 -19.96 13.89
N TRP A 192 10.11 -20.95 14.58
CA TRP A 192 9.64 -21.39 15.88
C TRP A 192 10.29 -20.58 17.00
N VAL A 193 9.47 -20.10 17.94
CA VAL A 193 9.90 -19.30 19.10
C VAL A 193 9.17 -19.73 20.37
N ALA A 194 9.78 -19.47 21.52
CA ALA A 194 9.16 -19.56 22.84
C ALA A 194 9.30 -18.19 23.52
N ALA A 195 8.29 -17.33 23.39
CA ALA A 195 8.35 -15.95 23.88
C ALA A 195 8.25 -15.85 25.43
N ALA A 196 7.46 -16.73 26.04
CA ALA A 196 7.30 -16.79 27.51
C ALA A 196 7.17 -18.25 27.95
N PRO A 197 8.22 -19.07 27.77
CA PRO A 197 8.14 -20.49 28.05
C PRO A 197 7.97 -20.76 29.55
N ARG A 198 7.20 -21.77 29.86
CA ARG A 198 7.02 -22.27 31.23
C ARG A 198 7.42 -23.73 31.34
N ARG A 199 8.52 -24.01 32.02
CA ARG A 199 9.03 -25.37 32.20
C ARG A 199 8.53 -25.97 33.51
N PRO A 200 8.17 -27.26 33.53
CA PRO A 200 7.84 -27.95 34.77
C PRO A 200 9.09 -28.11 35.62
N VAL A 201 9.03 -27.68 36.88
CA VAL A 201 10.08 -27.88 37.89
C VAL A 201 9.49 -28.69 39.01
N VAL A 202 10.17 -29.76 39.41
CA VAL A 202 9.80 -30.57 40.58
C VAL A 202 10.34 -29.86 41.82
N LEU A 203 9.42 -29.47 42.70
CA LEU A 203 9.77 -28.84 43.99
C LEU A 203 10.27 -29.92 44.97
N ALA A 204 10.92 -29.49 46.08
CA ALA A 204 11.43 -30.37 47.09
C ALA A 204 10.33 -31.23 47.77
N ASP A 205 9.07 -30.81 47.70
CA ASP A 205 7.90 -31.53 48.22
C ASP A 205 7.28 -32.52 47.20
N GLY A 206 7.96 -32.75 46.05
CA GLY A 206 7.50 -33.63 44.96
C GLY A 206 6.41 -33.02 44.05
N ARG A 207 5.93 -31.81 44.33
CA ARG A 207 4.94 -31.12 43.47
C ARG A 207 5.61 -30.56 42.23
N VAL A 208 4.90 -30.64 41.07
CA VAL A 208 5.34 -30.05 39.81
C VAL A 208 4.75 -28.66 39.70
N ARG A 209 5.59 -27.65 39.64
CA ARG A 209 5.19 -26.26 39.38
C ARG A 209 5.75 -25.81 38.02
N ARG A 210 4.94 -25.13 37.23
CA ARG A 210 5.41 -24.48 36.00
C ARG A 210 6.10 -23.15 36.37
N GLN A 211 7.41 -23.07 36.13
CA GLN A 211 8.21 -21.88 36.35
C GLN A 211 8.54 -21.21 35.04
N ALA A 212 8.58 -19.87 35.03
CA ALA A 212 9.02 -19.10 33.87
C ALA A 212 10.47 -19.46 33.50
N ALA A 213 10.75 -19.62 32.23
CA ALA A 213 12.08 -19.86 31.71
C ALA A 213 12.47 -18.76 30.72
N ALA A 214 13.74 -18.67 30.38
CA ALA A 214 14.23 -17.70 29.42
C ALA A 214 13.57 -17.88 28.04
N ALA A 215 13.25 -16.76 27.39
CA ALA A 215 12.70 -16.76 26.04
C ALA A 215 13.69 -17.34 25.03
N GLU A 216 13.18 -18.10 24.07
CA GLU A 216 13.95 -18.71 23.00
C GLU A 216 13.56 -18.03 21.67
N LEU A 217 14.30 -16.98 21.29
CA LEU A 217 14.01 -16.13 20.14
C LEU A 217 15.14 -16.12 19.08
N GLY A 218 16.21 -16.88 19.31
CA GLY A 218 17.46 -16.78 18.54
C GLY A 218 17.26 -16.86 17.02
N ALA A 219 16.46 -17.83 16.55
CA ALA A 219 16.17 -17.98 15.13
C ALA A 219 15.45 -16.77 14.53
N LEU A 220 14.45 -16.23 15.23
CA LEU A 220 13.71 -15.03 14.81
C LEU A 220 14.61 -13.79 14.81
N GLN A 221 15.39 -13.60 15.85
CA GLN A 221 16.31 -12.46 15.96
C GLN A 221 17.34 -12.49 14.83
N GLN A 222 17.96 -13.63 14.61
CA GLN A 222 18.94 -13.80 13.53
C GLN A 222 18.34 -13.53 12.15
N HIS A 223 17.14 -14.05 11.89
CA HIS A 223 16.45 -13.84 10.62
C HIS A 223 16.06 -12.38 10.41
N LEU A 224 15.55 -11.71 11.47
CA LEU A 224 15.24 -10.28 11.42
C LEU A 224 16.49 -9.44 11.17
N ASP A 225 17.59 -9.72 11.87
CA ASP A 225 18.85 -9.00 11.68
C ASP A 225 19.35 -9.14 10.23
N GLN A 226 19.36 -10.35 9.68
CA GLN A 226 19.78 -10.60 8.30
C GLN A 226 18.88 -9.86 7.28
N LEU A 227 17.55 -9.90 7.48
CA LEU A 227 16.59 -9.26 6.59
C LEU A 227 16.70 -7.74 6.65
N LEU A 228 16.82 -7.18 7.85
CA LEU A 228 16.93 -5.74 8.03
C LEU A 228 18.27 -5.17 7.56
N GLU A 229 19.36 -5.91 7.76
CA GLU A 229 20.68 -5.55 7.27
C GLU A 229 20.72 -5.54 5.73
N ALA A 230 20.15 -6.58 5.10
CA ALA A 230 20.15 -6.72 3.66
C ALA A 230 19.17 -5.77 2.95
N HIS A 231 17.97 -5.58 3.52
CA HIS A 231 16.83 -4.97 2.81
C HIS A 231 16.14 -3.84 3.55
N GLY A 232 16.56 -3.46 4.76
CA GLY A 232 15.86 -2.47 5.59
C GLY A 232 15.65 -1.12 4.89
N GLU A 233 16.67 -0.61 4.20
CA GLU A 233 16.56 0.65 3.45
C GLU A 233 15.58 0.55 2.28
N LEU A 234 15.61 -0.56 1.57
CA LEU A 234 14.71 -0.81 0.45
C LEU A 234 13.26 -0.92 0.91
N LEU A 235 13.02 -1.63 2.01
CA LEU A 235 11.69 -1.76 2.61
C LEU A 235 11.10 -0.40 2.98
N LEU A 236 11.87 0.43 3.66
CA LEU A 236 11.45 1.76 4.07
C LEU A 236 11.18 2.67 2.87
N ALA A 237 12.03 2.64 1.86
CA ALA A 237 11.88 3.41 0.63
C ALA A 237 10.63 2.98 -0.18
N LEU A 238 10.41 1.67 -0.35
CA LEU A 238 9.25 1.14 -1.06
C LEU A 238 7.94 1.47 -0.36
N ASN A 239 7.89 1.38 0.97
CA ASN A 239 6.69 1.75 1.72
C ASN A 239 6.40 3.24 1.64
N SER A 240 7.42 4.07 1.64
CA SER A 240 7.27 5.52 1.46
C SER A 240 6.78 5.86 0.06
N LEU A 241 7.26 5.16 -0.96
CA LEU A 241 6.77 5.28 -2.33
C LEU A 241 5.28 4.88 -2.44
N ARG A 242 4.90 3.74 -1.83
CA ARG A 242 3.49 3.29 -1.79
C ARG A 242 2.58 4.31 -1.08
N ALA A 243 3.04 4.89 0.03
CA ALA A 243 2.29 5.94 0.72
C ALA A 243 2.08 7.18 -0.15
N ALA A 244 3.11 7.58 -0.90
CA ALA A 244 3.04 8.71 -1.84
C ALA A 244 2.10 8.41 -3.02
N ASP A 245 2.16 7.21 -3.59
CA ASP A 245 1.25 6.78 -4.67
C ASP A 245 -0.20 6.73 -4.19
N HIS A 246 -0.45 6.19 -3.00
CA HIS A 246 -1.79 6.14 -2.42
C HIS A 246 -2.36 7.54 -2.20
N PHE A 247 -1.58 8.45 -1.61
CA PHE A 247 -1.98 9.85 -1.44
C PHE A 247 -2.26 10.54 -2.78
N SER A 248 -1.39 10.34 -3.77
CA SER A 248 -1.55 10.88 -5.13
C SER A 248 -2.84 10.43 -5.78
N ALA A 249 -3.17 9.13 -5.64
CA ALA A 249 -4.40 8.56 -6.19
C ALA A 249 -5.64 9.16 -5.52
N GLN A 250 -5.64 9.34 -4.20
CA GLN A 250 -6.74 9.95 -3.46
C GLN A 250 -6.91 11.43 -3.81
N LEU A 251 -5.81 12.19 -3.88
CA LEU A 251 -5.83 13.58 -4.30
C LEU A 251 -6.41 13.74 -5.71
N LEU A 252 -5.98 12.88 -6.62
CA LEU A 252 -6.50 12.87 -7.98
C LEU A 252 -8.00 12.55 -8.00
N ALA A 253 -8.42 11.48 -7.33
CA ALA A 253 -9.83 11.09 -7.24
C ALA A 253 -10.69 12.23 -6.68
N TRP A 254 -10.23 12.92 -5.62
CA TRP A 254 -10.92 14.05 -5.05
C TRP A 254 -11.00 15.23 -6.05
N ARG A 255 -9.90 15.61 -6.69
CA ARG A 255 -9.85 16.68 -7.70
C ARG A 255 -10.82 16.39 -8.85
N LEU A 256 -10.91 15.15 -9.27
CA LEU A 256 -11.82 14.71 -10.34
C LEU A 256 -13.28 14.81 -9.90
N GLY A 257 -13.60 14.32 -8.70
CA GLY A 257 -14.95 14.41 -8.14
C GLY A 257 -15.45 15.86 -8.05
N GLN A 258 -14.60 16.78 -7.60
CA GLN A 258 -14.96 18.22 -7.50
C GLN A 258 -15.20 18.87 -8.87
N ARG A 259 -14.51 18.42 -9.91
CA ARG A 259 -14.64 18.98 -11.25
C ARG A 259 -15.75 18.35 -12.06
N GLN A 260 -16.26 17.19 -11.63
CA GLN A 260 -17.30 16.46 -12.36
C GLN A 260 -18.58 17.28 -12.56
N GLN A 261 -19.05 17.98 -11.50
CA GLN A 261 -20.25 18.81 -11.59
C GLN A 261 -20.06 19.98 -12.57
N ALA A 262 -18.91 20.63 -12.52
CA ALA A 262 -18.60 21.72 -13.47
C ALA A 262 -18.48 21.20 -14.91
N ALA A 263 -17.91 20.01 -15.11
CA ALA A 263 -17.83 19.36 -16.42
C ALA A 263 -19.21 19.00 -16.95
N GLN A 264 -20.10 18.45 -16.12
CA GLN A 264 -21.48 18.16 -16.49
C GLN A 264 -22.26 19.43 -16.89
N ALA A 265 -22.08 20.52 -16.15
CA ALA A 265 -22.69 21.80 -16.50
C ALA A 265 -22.18 22.38 -17.84
N LEU A 266 -20.88 22.22 -18.13
CA LEU A 266 -20.32 22.61 -19.43
C LEU A 266 -20.88 21.77 -20.59
N ILE A 267 -20.95 20.46 -20.39
CA ILE A 267 -21.51 19.52 -21.38
C ILE A 267 -22.98 19.88 -21.62
N GLY A 268 -23.77 20.11 -20.57
CA GLY A 268 -25.19 20.48 -20.69
C GLY A 268 -25.39 21.79 -21.46
N ARG A 269 -24.57 22.82 -21.20
CA ARG A 269 -24.62 24.08 -21.96
C ARG A 269 -24.29 23.88 -23.43
N CYS A 270 -23.24 23.13 -23.74
CA CYS A 270 -22.90 22.86 -25.14
C CYS A 270 -23.96 22.03 -25.85
N ALA A 271 -24.59 21.06 -25.17
CA ALA A 271 -25.70 20.29 -25.70
C ALA A 271 -26.93 21.20 -25.99
N SER A 272 -27.26 22.14 -25.10
CA SER A 272 -28.36 23.08 -25.28
C SER A 272 -28.10 24.04 -26.46
N ILE A 273 -26.87 24.53 -26.65
CA ILE A 273 -26.48 25.37 -27.76
C ILE A 273 -26.61 24.60 -29.07
N LYS A 274 -26.19 23.33 -29.12
CA LYS A 274 -26.37 22.47 -30.30
C LYS A 274 -27.83 22.24 -30.62
N ALA A 275 -28.66 21.93 -29.62
CA ALA A 275 -30.10 21.71 -29.81
C ALA A 275 -30.81 22.96 -30.32
N ALA A 276 -30.45 24.14 -29.80
CA ALA A 276 -30.98 25.39 -30.28
C ALA A 276 -30.55 25.74 -31.73
N GLY A 277 -29.29 25.45 -32.08
CA GLY A 277 -28.77 25.61 -33.43
C GLY A 277 -29.50 24.73 -34.46
N LEU A 278 -29.73 23.46 -34.12
CA LEU A 278 -30.51 22.52 -34.92
C LEU A 278 -31.97 22.98 -35.15
N ALA A 279 -32.60 23.54 -34.11
CA ALA A 279 -33.98 24.02 -34.19
C ALA A 279 -34.14 25.28 -35.04
N ALA A 280 -33.08 26.11 -35.15
CA ALA A 280 -33.12 27.41 -35.80
C ALA A 280 -32.70 27.35 -37.30
N ASN A 281 -32.08 26.31 -37.81
CA ASN A 281 -31.50 26.26 -39.15
C ASN A 281 -31.83 24.94 -39.90
N PRO A 282 -32.66 24.96 -40.97
CA PRO A 282 -32.99 23.78 -41.78
C PRO A 282 -31.88 23.35 -42.76
N LEU A 283 -30.76 24.07 -42.86
CA LEU A 283 -29.66 23.78 -43.80
C LEU A 283 -28.57 22.92 -43.12
N MET A 284 -28.59 21.63 -43.42
CA MET A 284 -27.78 20.56 -42.82
C MET A 284 -26.24 20.75 -42.90
N LEU A 285 -25.72 21.53 -43.85
CA LEU A 285 -24.28 21.75 -44.03
C LEU A 285 -23.67 22.83 -43.16
N LEU A 286 -24.43 23.87 -42.78
CA LEU A 286 -24.01 24.90 -41.85
C LEU A 286 -23.98 24.37 -40.40
N ASP A 287 -24.80 23.37 -40.10
CA ASP A 287 -24.89 22.72 -38.80
C ASP A 287 -23.65 21.86 -38.47
N LEU A 288 -23.05 21.25 -39.51
CA LEU A 288 -21.85 20.41 -39.31
C LEU A 288 -20.63 21.23 -38.87
N ALA A 289 -20.40 22.40 -39.48
CA ALA A 289 -19.29 23.29 -39.08
C ALA A 289 -19.52 23.95 -37.71
N GLY A 290 -20.75 24.38 -37.41
CA GLY A 290 -21.13 24.92 -36.12
C GLY A 290 -21.00 23.89 -35.00
N SER A 291 -21.45 22.66 -35.24
CA SER A 291 -21.32 21.54 -34.31
C SER A 291 -19.85 21.23 -33.98
N ALA A 292 -18.97 21.19 -34.98
CA ALA A 292 -17.54 20.93 -34.76
C ALA A 292 -16.85 22.05 -33.96
N ALA A 293 -17.26 23.30 -34.15
CA ALA A 293 -16.74 24.44 -33.37
C ALA A 293 -17.16 24.36 -31.91
N VAL A 294 -18.42 24.01 -31.60
CA VAL A 294 -18.92 23.80 -30.23
C VAL A 294 -18.19 22.65 -29.56
N ASP A 295 -17.98 21.53 -30.26
CA ASP A 295 -17.24 20.39 -29.71
C ASP A 295 -15.77 20.72 -29.42
N SER A 296 -15.13 21.45 -30.32
CA SER A 296 -13.75 21.89 -30.14
C SER A 296 -13.62 22.82 -28.90
N THR A 297 -14.57 23.72 -28.74
CA THR A 297 -14.64 24.64 -27.60
C THR A 297 -14.88 23.87 -26.31
N LEU A 298 -15.79 22.91 -26.30
CA LEU A 298 -16.04 22.03 -25.15
C LEU A 298 -14.79 21.27 -24.74
N ILE A 299 -14.06 20.70 -25.69
CA ILE A 299 -12.81 19.97 -25.43
C ILE A 299 -11.77 20.88 -24.79
N VAL A 300 -11.59 22.10 -25.31
CA VAL A 300 -10.65 23.07 -24.74
C VAL A 300 -11.05 23.49 -23.34
N GLN A 301 -12.34 23.78 -23.10
CA GLN A 301 -12.84 24.16 -21.77
C GLN A 301 -12.74 23.02 -20.78
N LEU A 302 -13.05 21.78 -21.16
CA LEU A 302 -12.85 20.61 -20.31
C LEU A 302 -11.38 20.39 -20.00
N ALA A 303 -10.49 20.51 -20.97
CA ALA A 303 -9.06 20.40 -20.73
C ALA A 303 -8.54 21.45 -19.75
N GLN A 304 -8.99 22.70 -19.88
CA GLN A 304 -8.68 23.79 -18.94
C GLN A 304 -9.23 23.49 -17.54
N LEU A 305 -10.46 23.01 -17.43
CA LEU A 305 -11.10 22.64 -16.17
C LEU A 305 -10.30 21.57 -15.42
N TYR A 306 -9.77 20.59 -16.16
CA TYR A 306 -8.95 19.50 -15.60
C TYR A 306 -7.46 19.85 -15.50
N GLY A 307 -7.05 21.05 -15.87
CA GLY A 307 -5.66 21.52 -15.79
C GLY A 307 -4.74 20.88 -16.84
N VAL A 308 -5.32 20.27 -17.87
CA VAL A 308 -4.57 19.67 -18.98
C VAL A 308 -4.22 20.76 -20.00
N ARG A 309 -2.93 21.02 -20.16
CA ARG A 309 -2.46 21.98 -21.18
C ARG A 309 -2.45 21.31 -22.55
N LEU A 310 -3.47 21.58 -23.37
CA LEU A 310 -3.51 21.16 -24.76
C LEU A 310 -2.56 22.04 -25.58
N ARG A 311 -1.31 21.61 -25.76
CA ARG A 311 -0.31 22.28 -26.59
C ARG A 311 0.26 21.34 -27.64
N GLY A 312 0.45 21.88 -28.84
CA GLY A 312 1.19 21.21 -29.93
C GLY A 312 0.50 20.03 -30.61
N PRO A 313 1.29 19.05 -31.11
CA PRO A 313 0.79 17.96 -31.97
C PRO A 313 -0.26 17.06 -31.30
N SER A 314 -0.22 16.90 -30.00
CA SER A 314 -1.16 16.07 -29.25
C SER A 314 -2.58 16.65 -29.23
N ALA A 315 -2.70 17.97 -29.12
CA ALA A 315 -4.00 18.64 -29.19
C ALA A 315 -4.63 18.50 -30.58
N ARG A 316 -3.83 18.68 -31.62
CA ARG A 316 -4.28 18.49 -33.02
C ARG A 316 -4.75 17.07 -33.31
N ARG A 317 -4.02 16.05 -32.82
CA ARG A 317 -4.43 14.64 -32.97
C ARG A 317 -5.74 14.33 -32.24
N LEU A 318 -5.93 14.89 -31.04
CA LEU A 318 -7.17 14.73 -30.28
C LEU A 318 -8.36 15.34 -30.98
N LEU A 319 -8.23 16.60 -31.44
CA LEU A 319 -9.26 17.30 -32.20
C LEU A 319 -9.58 16.61 -33.53
N GLN A 320 -8.58 16.12 -34.25
CA GLN A 320 -8.79 15.34 -35.49
C GLN A 320 -9.48 14.01 -35.23
N ARG A 321 -9.19 13.31 -34.16
CA ARG A 321 -9.89 12.07 -33.80
C ARG A 321 -11.35 12.31 -33.46
N VAL A 322 -11.64 13.33 -32.70
CA VAL A 322 -13.02 13.69 -32.31
C VAL A 322 -13.79 14.17 -33.54
N GLY A 323 -13.19 15.02 -34.39
CA GLY A 323 -13.80 15.48 -35.66
C GLY A 323 -14.10 14.32 -36.62
N ARG A 324 -13.20 13.35 -36.76
CA ARG A 324 -13.45 12.15 -37.58
C ARG A 324 -14.55 11.25 -37.02
N GLN A 325 -14.64 11.07 -35.72
CA GLN A 325 -15.70 10.30 -35.10
C GLN A 325 -17.07 10.98 -35.23
N SER A 326 -17.13 12.30 -35.14
CA SER A 326 -18.36 13.06 -35.32
C SER A 326 -18.87 12.99 -36.77
N LEU A 327 -18.00 12.81 -37.75
CA LEU A 327 -18.36 12.65 -39.16
C LEU A 327 -18.89 11.24 -39.51
N VAL A 328 -18.42 10.21 -38.81
CA VAL A 328 -18.78 8.81 -39.12
C VAL A 328 -20.11 8.40 -38.47
N ILE A 329 -20.55 9.08 -37.41
CA ILE A 329 -21.75 8.72 -36.67
C ILE A 329 -22.67 9.95 -36.60
N GLY A 330 -23.29 10.27 -37.71
CA GLY A 330 -24.37 11.27 -37.80
C GLY A 330 -25.60 10.83 -36.99
N GLY A 331 -25.67 11.06 -35.69
CA GLY A 331 -26.83 10.75 -34.89
C GLY A 331 -26.72 11.24 -33.43
N VAL A 332 -27.82 11.70 -32.93
CA VAL A 332 -28.11 12.39 -31.67
C VAL A 332 -27.65 11.68 -30.38
N GLN A 333 -27.17 10.44 -30.43
CA GLN A 333 -26.79 9.62 -29.26
C GLN A 333 -25.39 9.88 -28.71
N TRP A 334 -24.55 10.71 -29.32
CA TRP A 334 -23.11 10.80 -29.02
C TRP A 334 -22.68 11.86 -28.01
N GLY A 335 -23.57 12.76 -27.60
CA GLY A 335 -23.18 13.90 -26.75
C GLY A 335 -22.66 13.49 -25.36
N LEU A 336 -23.28 12.51 -24.73
CA LEU A 336 -22.97 12.18 -23.33
C LEU A 336 -21.88 11.12 -23.20
N GLN A 337 -21.93 10.03 -23.97
CA GLN A 337 -20.95 8.94 -23.88
C GLN A 337 -19.58 9.29 -24.47
N GLY A 338 -19.57 10.07 -25.55
CA GLY A 338 -18.32 10.56 -26.15
C GLY A 338 -17.58 11.55 -25.25
N ALA A 339 -18.30 12.45 -24.59
CA ALA A 339 -17.71 13.38 -23.62
C ALA A 339 -17.16 12.66 -22.37
N LEU A 340 -17.85 11.66 -21.85
CA LEU A 340 -17.39 10.83 -20.73
C LEU A 340 -16.15 10.00 -21.11
N SER A 341 -16.09 9.46 -22.33
CA SER A 341 -14.91 8.76 -22.84
C SER A 341 -13.71 9.68 -22.99
N LEU A 342 -13.92 10.90 -23.48
CA LEU A 342 -12.88 11.93 -23.57
C LEU A 342 -12.37 12.39 -22.21
N ILE A 343 -13.28 12.60 -21.27
CA ILE A 343 -12.90 12.89 -19.87
C ILE A 343 -12.02 11.78 -19.33
N LYS A 344 -12.40 10.52 -19.53
CA LYS A 344 -11.62 9.36 -19.09
C LYS A 344 -10.22 9.31 -19.73
N GLN A 345 -10.07 9.63 -21.01
CA GLN A 345 -8.77 9.71 -21.68
C GLN A 345 -7.92 10.91 -21.23
N LEU A 346 -8.53 12.07 -21.03
CA LEU A 346 -7.86 13.26 -20.49
C LEU A 346 -7.39 13.01 -19.05
N LEU A 347 -8.16 12.25 -18.27
CA LEU A 347 -7.84 11.84 -16.93
C LEU A 347 -6.63 10.90 -16.85
N LEU A 348 -6.55 9.94 -17.78
CA LEU A 348 -5.40 9.04 -17.91
C LEU A 348 -4.12 9.81 -18.28
N MET A 349 -4.23 10.85 -19.12
CA MET A 349 -3.09 11.70 -19.48
C MET A 349 -2.65 12.61 -18.32
N ALA A 350 -3.58 13.13 -17.51
CA ALA A 350 -3.27 13.94 -16.32
C ALA A 350 -2.67 13.08 -15.19
N ALA A 351 -3.19 11.88 -14.98
CA ALA A 351 -2.64 10.91 -14.03
C ALA A 351 -1.18 10.53 -14.36
N ALA A 352 -0.90 10.40 -15.66
CA ALA A 352 0.43 10.09 -16.14
C ALA A 352 1.50 11.16 -15.87
N THR A 353 1.11 12.39 -15.55
CA THR A 353 2.04 13.49 -15.25
C THR A 353 2.27 13.73 -13.75
N ILE A 354 1.48 13.10 -12.86
CA ILE A 354 1.44 13.43 -11.43
C ILE A 354 1.91 12.25 -10.53
N THR A 355 2.09 11.05 -11.07
CA THR A 355 2.48 9.88 -10.27
C THR A 355 3.98 9.83 -9.98
N PRO A 356 4.40 9.64 -8.70
CA PRO A 356 5.82 9.52 -8.31
C PRO A 356 6.54 8.35 -8.98
N SER A 357 5.80 7.32 -9.41
CA SER A 357 6.34 6.17 -10.15
C SER A 357 7.06 6.55 -11.45
N LYS A 358 6.69 7.66 -12.09
CA LYS A 358 7.40 8.14 -13.29
C LYS A 358 8.80 8.70 -13.03
N LEU A 359 9.09 9.12 -11.80
CA LEU A 359 10.45 9.54 -11.43
C LEU A 359 11.45 8.37 -11.47
N LEU A 360 10.94 7.12 -11.36
CA LEU A 360 11.74 5.90 -11.40
C LEU A 360 11.87 5.30 -12.81
N THR A 361 10.87 5.49 -13.69
CA THR A 361 10.83 4.85 -15.01
C THR A 361 11.63 5.57 -16.10
N SER A 362 12.06 6.83 -15.85
CA SER A 362 12.81 7.61 -16.83
C SER A 362 14.32 7.30 -16.90
N ARG A 363 14.82 6.31 -16.13
CA ARG A 363 16.24 5.94 -16.14
C ARG A 363 16.48 4.50 -16.62
N PRO A 364 17.39 4.26 -17.55
CA PRO A 364 17.58 2.98 -18.25
C PRO A 364 18.09 1.81 -17.39
N TRP A 365 18.53 2.04 -16.16
CA TRP A 365 19.12 1.03 -15.28
C TRP A 365 18.12 0.16 -14.51
N LEU A 366 16.79 0.47 -14.57
CA LEU A 366 15.74 -0.37 -13.98
C LEU A 366 15.37 -1.59 -14.85
N ARG A 367 15.98 -1.77 -16.02
CA ARG A 367 15.60 -2.83 -16.99
C ARG A 367 16.31 -4.18 -16.82
N HIS A 368 17.23 -4.33 -15.88
CA HIS A 368 17.89 -5.62 -15.64
C HIS A 368 17.79 -6.01 -14.16
N PRO A 369 17.03 -7.09 -13.82
CA PRO A 369 17.07 -7.65 -12.48
C PRO A 369 18.38 -8.45 -12.29
N PRO A 370 19.09 -8.30 -11.18
CA PRO A 370 20.13 -9.24 -10.80
C PRO A 370 19.52 -10.54 -10.29
N HIS A 371 20.22 -11.64 -10.52
CA HIS A 371 19.84 -13.02 -10.21
C HIS A 371 19.38 -13.24 -8.76
N ARG A 372 18.39 -14.08 -8.65
CA ARG A 372 17.79 -14.84 -7.55
C ARG A 372 18.56 -14.88 -6.22
N SER A 373 17.96 -14.27 -5.19
CA SER A 373 17.86 -14.81 -3.83
C SER A 373 16.97 -13.92 -2.99
N ALA A 374 15.94 -14.49 -2.43
CA ALA A 374 14.90 -14.01 -1.52
C ALA A 374 13.54 -13.75 -2.19
N ALA A 375 12.58 -14.57 -1.84
CA ALA A 375 11.19 -14.57 -2.32
C ALA A 375 10.47 -13.22 -2.12
N CYS A 376 10.91 -12.39 -1.18
CA CYS A 376 10.39 -11.03 -0.97
C CYS A 376 10.64 -10.06 -2.14
N ILE A 377 11.68 -10.30 -2.97
CA ILE A 377 11.98 -9.46 -4.14
C ILE A 377 11.10 -9.86 -5.34
N GLY A 378 10.67 -11.12 -5.41
CA GLY A 378 9.77 -11.62 -6.46
C GLY A 378 8.39 -10.95 -6.47
N GLN A 379 7.89 -10.55 -5.30
CA GLN A 379 6.59 -9.87 -5.21
C GLN A 379 6.66 -8.39 -5.59
N ALA A 380 7.81 -7.74 -5.45
CA ALA A 380 8.00 -6.38 -5.98
C ALA A 380 7.97 -6.35 -7.52
N ALA A 381 8.42 -7.44 -8.18
CA ALA A 381 8.36 -7.59 -9.62
C ALA A 381 6.93 -7.84 -10.16
N GLN A 382 6.05 -8.44 -9.37
CA GLN A 382 4.63 -8.61 -9.75
C GLN A 382 3.84 -7.30 -9.70
N CYS A 383 4.26 -6.31 -8.89
CA CYS A 383 3.69 -4.95 -8.97
C CYS A 383 4.02 -4.25 -10.30
N GLU A 384 5.16 -4.55 -10.92
CA GLU A 384 5.51 -3.97 -12.23
C GLU A 384 4.64 -4.53 -13.37
N THR A 385 4.22 -5.80 -13.32
CA THR A 385 3.36 -6.39 -14.35
C THR A 385 1.93 -5.86 -14.30
N HIS A 386 1.39 -5.49 -13.12
CA HIS A 386 0.08 -4.86 -13.00
C HIS A 386 0.07 -3.40 -13.49
N VAL A 387 1.18 -2.69 -13.41
CA VAL A 387 1.32 -1.33 -13.96
C VAL A 387 1.48 -1.36 -15.49
N SER A 388 2.02 -2.46 -16.05
CA SER A 388 2.19 -2.63 -17.51
C SER A 388 0.90 -3.07 -18.22
N ALA A 389 -0.08 -3.65 -17.52
CA ALA A 389 -1.37 -4.08 -18.05
C ALA A 389 -2.41 -2.94 -18.15
N ILE A 390 -2.08 -1.73 -17.69
CA ILE A 390 -2.92 -0.52 -17.76
C ILE A 390 -2.38 0.45 -18.86
N LYS A 391 -1.63 -0.06 -19.80
CA LYS A 391 -1.28 0.69 -21.01
C LYS A 391 -2.31 0.49 -22.13
#